data_914b5c6e9682f27a16156bd0b769dbf0
#
_entry.id   914b5c6e9682f27a16156bd0b769dbf0
#
_cell.length_a   1.000
_cell.length_b   1.000
_cell.length_c   1.000
_cell.angle_alpha   90.00
_cell.angle_beta   90.00
_cell.angle_gamma   90.00
#
_symmetry.space_group_name_H-M   'P 1'
#
loop_
_entity.id
_entity.type
_entity.pdbx_description
1 polymer ?
#
loop_
_entity_poly.entity_id
_entity_poly.type
_entity_poly.pdbx_seq_one_letter_code
_entity_poly.pdbx_strand_id
1 'polypeptide(L)'
;MESHIQIFDTTLRDGEQTPGVNFTFDERLKIAKQLEKWGVDVIEAGFPASSSGSFKSVESIAKALTTTAVCGLARCKKSDIDAVYESTKLAAKPQVHVFIATSPIHLEHKLKMSQEEVLASIKEHVSYAKQFFEVVQFSPEDATRTEIPFLIDCVQTAIDAGATIINIPDTVGFSYPTEYEQIFKTLTKSIHSEQPIVFSAHCHDDLGMAVSNSLAAIEGGARRIEGTVNGIGERAGNAALEEVALALYVRRDHYGIESQIKLDETKKTSDLISRYAGIRVPRNKAIVGQNAFSHESGIHQDSVLKHRETYEIMTPQLVGVSTTELPLGKLSGKHAFAEKLKSLGYDISTCLLYTSPSPRD
;
A
#
# COMPACT_ATOMS: atom_id res chain seq x y z
N MET A 1 9.21 12.80 -18.05
CA MET A 1 8.66 12.45 -16.72
C MET A 1 8.41 10.96 -16.74
N GLU A 2 8.89 10.23 -15.76
CA GLU A 2 8.62 8.79 -15.68
C GLU A 2 7.10 8.59 -15.53
N SER A 3 6.53 7.87 -16.47
CA SER A 3 5.09 7.52 -16.48
C SER A 3 4.76 6.37 -15.53
N HIS A 4 5.76 5.86 -14.80
CA HIS A 4 5.63 4.72 -13.90
C HIS A 4 5.74 5.16 -12.43
N ILE A 5 4.86 4.60 -11.59
CA ILE A 5 4.95 4.69 -10.13
C ILE A 5 5.29 3.33 -9.56
N GLN A 6 6.25 3.31 -8.66
CA GLN A 6 6.66 2.10 -7.96
C GLN A 6 5.71 1.82 -6.78
N ILE A 7 5.27 0.59 -6.67
CA ILE A 7 4.50 0.09 -5.52
C ILE A 7 5.42 -0.71 -4.60
N PHE A 8 5.58 -0.20 -3.39
CA PHE A 8 6.39 -0.80 -2.33
C PHE A 8 5.42 -1.43 -1.30
N ASP A 9 5.39 -2.74 -1.25
CA ASP A 9 4.54 -3.47 -0.31
C ASP A 9 5.26 -3.72 1.01
N THR A 10 4.66 -3.29 2.11
CA THR A 10 5.15 -3.52 3.47
C THR A 10 4.24 -4.45 4.30
N THR A 11 3.39 -5.25 3.64
CA THR A 11 2.49 -6.20 4.30
C THR A 11 3.24 -7.16 5.23
N LEU A 12 4.43 -7.61 4.84
CA LEU A 12 5.28 -8.54 5.61
C LEU A 12 6.14 -7.86 6.68
N ARG A 13 6.12 -6.52 6.78
CA ARG A 13 6.83 -5.78 7.83
C ARG A 13 5.84 -4.97 8.65
N ASP A 14 5.30 -3.86 8.16
CA ASP A 14 4.34 -3.01 8.87
C ASP A 14 2.99 -3.69 9.03
N GLY A 15 2.53 -4.36 7.97
CA GLY A 15 1.30 -5.15 8.01
C GLY A 15 1.30 -6.22 9.11
N GLU A 16 2.43 -6.85 9.38
CA GLU A 16 2.56 -7.85 10.44
C GLU A 16 2.62 -7.22 11.86
N GLN A 17 2.81 -5.90 11.96
CA GLN A 17 2.70 -5.18 13.23
C GLN A 17 1.25 -4.93 13.65
N THR A 18 0.27 -5.33 12.85
CA THR A 18 -1.13 -5.31 13.26
C THR A 18 -1.34 -6.19 14.50
N PRO A 19 -1.95 -5.68 15.57
CA PRO A 19 -2.22 -6.49 16.76
C PRO A 19 -2.96 -7.78 16.44
N GLY A 20 -2.38 -8.92 16.83
CA GLY A 20 -2.96 -10.26 16.59
C GLY A 20 -2.55 -10.91 15.26
N VAL A 21 -1.84 -10.23 14.38
CA VAL A 21 -1.29 -10.82 13.15
C VAL A 21 0.08 -11.43 13.42
N ASN A 22 0.28 -12.66 12.98
CA ASN A 22 1.57 -13.35 13.05
C ASN A 22 1.63 -14.40 11.94
N PHE A 23 2.31 -14.08 10.85
CA PHE A 23 2.47 -15.00 9.74
C PHE A 23 3.53 -16.06 10.05
N THR A 24 3.20 -17.32 9.81
CA THR A 24 4.18 -18.39 9.85
C THR A 24 5.22 -18.22 8.72
N PHE A 25 6.35 -18.90 8.83
CA PHE A 25 7.41 -18.88 7.82
C PHE A 25 6.89 -19.23 6.41
N ASP A 26 6.07 -20.30 6.30
CA ASP A 26 5.50 -20.72 5.03
C ASP A 26 4.46 -19.74 4.47
N GLU A 27 3.68 -19.10 5.34
CA GLU A 27 2.72 -18.09 4.94
C GLU A 27 3.41 -16.85 4.41
N ARG A 28 4.47 -16.37 5.05
CA ARG A 28 5.28 -15.23 4.56
C ARG A 28 5.81 -15.50 3.15
N LEU A 29 6.34 -16.70 2.90
CA LEU A 29 6.83 -17.07 1.57
C LEU A 29 5.70 -17.13 0.52
N LYS A 30 4.53 -17.65 0.90
CA LYS A 30 3.36 -17.68 0.01
C LYS A 30 2.83 -16.28 -0.28
N ILE A 31 2.79 -15.41 0.73
CA ILE A 31 2.42 -13.98 0.57
C ILE A 31 3.41 -13.31 -0.38
N ALA A 32 4.71 -13.43 -0.16
CA ALA A 32 5.73 -12.81 -1.00
C ALA A 32 5.60 -13.23 -2.48
N LYS A 33 5.38 -14.52 -2.76
CA LYS A 33 5.16 -15.02 -4.12
C LYS A 33 3.86 -14.49 -4.75
N GLN A 34 2.80 -14.31 -3.96
CA GLN A 34 1.55 -13.74 -4.47
C GLN A 34 1.71 -12.23 -4.73
N LEU A 35 2.45 -11.51 -3.89
CA LEU A 35 2.77 -10.09 -4.10
C LEU A 35 3.62 -9.90 -5.38
N GLU A 36 4.63 -10.74 -5.61
CA GLU A 36 5.39 -10.74 -6.86
C GLU A 36 4.47 -11.01 -8.07
N LYS A 37 3.55 -11.96 -7.95
CA LYS A 37 2.55 -12.25 -8.99
C LYS A 37 1.59 -11.09 -9.22
N TRP A 38 1.19 -10.41 -8.17
CA TRP A 38 0.34 -9.21 -8.23
C TRP A 38 1.05 -8.04 -8.92
N GLY A 39 2.39 -8.01 -8.89
CA GLY A 39 3.21 -7.07 -9.63
C GLY A 39 3.70 -5.89 -8.81
N VAL A 40 3.91 -6.05 -7.50
CA VAL A 40 4.58 -5.02 -6.71
C VAL A 40 6.04 -4.90 -7.13
N ASP A 41 6.58 -3.67 -7.12
CA ASP A 41 7.97 -3.40 -7.51
C ASP A 41 8.95 -3.82 -6.41
N VAL A 42 8.57 -3.64 -5.15
CA VAL A 42 9.39 -3.94 -3.98
C VAL A 42 8.55 -4.58 -2.89
N ILE A 43 9.12 -5.55 -2.19
CA ILE A 43 8.56 -6.14 -0.95
C ILE A 43 9.52 -5.83 0.19
N GLU A 44 9.02 -5.14 1.22
CA GLU A 44 9.72 -5.04 2.51
C GLU A 44 9.45 -6.32 3.30
N ALA A 45 10.40 -7.23 3.23
CA ALA A 45 10.23 -8.61 3.68
C ALA A 45 10.29 -8.78 5.22
N GLY A 46 10.71 -7.74 5.94
CA GLY A 46 10.77 -7.74 7.40
C GLY A 46 11.89 -6.89 7.98
N PHE A 47 12.16 -7.14 9.28
CA PHE A 47 13.23 -6.51 10.04
C PHE A 47 14.25 -7.58 10.50
N PRO A 48 15.26 -7.91 9.67
CA PRO A 48 16.17 -9.04 9.93
C PRO A 48 16.90 -8.98 11.27
N ALA A 49 17.24 -7.77 11.74
CA ALA A 49 17.93 -7.58 13.01
C ALA A 49 17.05 -7.83 14.25
N SER A 50 15.74 -7.96 14.10
CA SER A 50 14.81 -8.14 15.23
C SER A 50 14.89 -9.54 15.85
N SER A 51 15.14 -10.59 15.05
CA SER A 51 15.26 -11.98 15.51
C SER A 51 15.86 -12.88 14.45
N SER A 52 16.36 -14.05 14.88
CA SER A 52 16.84 -15.08 13.96
C SER A 52 15.74 -15.64 13.03
N GLY A 53 14.49 -15.66 13.50
CA GLY A 53 13.33 -16.04 12.71
C GLY A 53 13.04 -15.05 11.60
N SER A 54 13.05 -13.74 11.91
CA SER A 54 12.89 -12.66 10.92
C SER A 54 14.01 -12.72 9.87
N PHE A 55 15.26 -12.88 10.31
CA PHE A 55 16.42 -13.04 9.41
C PHE A 55 16.23 -14.18 8.40
N LYS A 56 15.92 -15.40 8.88
CA LYS A 56 15.69 -16.58 8.03
C LYS A 56 14.52 -16.40 7.08
N SER A 57 13.47 -15.73 7.52
CA SER A 57 12.29 -15.43 6.69
C SER A 57 12.66 -14.52 5.53
N VAL A 58 13.34 -13.40 5.81
CA VAL A 58 13.82 -12.47 4.76
C VAL A 58 14.78 -13.19 3.80
N GLU A 59 15.72 -13.99 4.31
CA GLU A 59 16.64 -14.77 3.47
C GLU A 59 15.90 -15.74 2.54
N SER A 60 14.87 -16.43 3.04
CA SER A 60 14.06 -17.35 2.22
C SER A 60 13.30 -16.62 1.12
N ILE A 61 12.72 -15.46 1.43
CA ILE A 61 12.03 -14.62 0.44
C ILE A 61 13.01 -14.10 -0.61
N ALA A 62 14.19 -13.62 -0.17
CA ALA A 62 15.26 -13.14 -1.05
C ALA A 62 15.71 -14.20 -2.07
N LYS A 63 15.81 -15.46 -1.66
CA LYS A 63 16.15 -16.59 -2.54
C LYS A 63 15.03 -17.00 -3.49
N ALA A 64 13.78 -16.73 -3.14
CA ALA A 64 12.61 -17.23 -3.86
C ALA A 64 12.07 -16.28 -4.94
N LEU A 65 12.25 -14.97 -4.77
CA LEU A 65 11.74 -13.97 -5.70
C LEU A 65 12.75 -13.69 -6.82
N THR A 66 12.24 -13.45 -8.03
CA THR A 66 13.07 -13.31 -9.22
C THR A 66 12.91 -11.98 -9.94
N THR A 67 11.77 -11.34 -9.82
CA THR A 67 11.43 -10.10 -10.52
C THR A 67 11.24 -8.91 -9.61
N THR A 68 10.65 -9.13 -8.44
CA THR A 68 10.39 -8.10 -7.42
C THR A 68 11.62 -7.86 -6.55
N ALA A 69 11.93 -6.61 -6.24
CA ALA A 69 13.00 -6.27 -5.33
C ALA A 69 12.66 -6.67 -3.89
N VAL A 70 13.66 -7.10 -3.13
CA VAL A 70 13.52 -7.45 -1.71
C VAL A 70 14.24 -6.44 -0.86
N CYS A 71 13.50 -5.78 0.01
CA CYS A 71 13.97 -4.78 0.94
C CYS A 71 13.92 -5.30 2.38
N GLY A 72 14.89 -4.93 3.18
CA GLY A 72 14.87 -5.15 4.63
C GLY A 72 14.97 -3.81 5.37
N LEU A 73 14.28 -3.73 6.53
CA LEU A 73 14.31 -2.55 7.40
C LEU A 73 15.54 -2.58 8.32
N ALA A 74 16.18 -1.44 8.49
CA ALA A 74 17.31 -1.21 9.39
C ALA A 74 17.20 0.14 10.11
N ARG A 75 17.43 0.16 11.41
CA ARG A 75 17.69 1.41 12.11
C ARG A 75 19.03 1.99 11.63
N CYS A 76 19.27 3.27 11.88
CA CYS A 76 20.61 3.85 11.79
C CYS A 76 21.56 3.16 12.77
N LYS A 77 21.98 1.92 12.42
CA LYS A 77 22.87 1.05 13.19
C LYS A 77 23.54 0.05 12.27
N LYS A 78 24.87 -0.02 12.28
CA LYS A 78 25.63 -0.90 11.38
C LYS A 78 25.21 -2.36 11.46
N SER A 79 25.02 -2.89 12.67
CA SER A 79 24.58 -4.28 12.85
C SER A 79 23.21 -4.59 12.23
N ASP A 80 22.32 -3.61 12.15
CA ASP A 80 21.01 -3.78 11.49
C ASP A 80 21.19 -3.81 9.96
N ILE A 81 22.04 -2.92 9.43
CA ILE A 81 22.38 -2.87 8.00
C ILE A 81 23.10 -4.15 7.57
N ASP A 82 24.04 -4.65 8.38
CA ASP A 82 24.71 -5.94 8.15
C ASP A 82 23.70 -7.10 8.09
N ALA A 83 22.73 -7.12 9.01
CA ALA A 83 21.69 -8.15 9.03
C ALA A 83 20.81 -8.10 7.76
N VAL A 84 20.48 -6.90 7.26
CA VAL A 84 19.77 -6.73 5.99
C VAL A 84 20.64 -7.25 4.83
N TYR A 85 21.89 -6.84 4.75
CA TYR A 85 22.78 -7.29 3.69
C TYR A 85 22.91 -8.81 3.67
N GLU A 86 23.25 -9.43 4.79
CA GLU A 86 23.41 -10.88 4.88
C GLU A 86 22.14 -11.65 4.51
N SER A 87 20.98 -11.15 4.89
CA SER A 87 19.69 -11.81 4.59
C SER A 87 19.18 -11.55 3.15
N THR A 88 19.62 -10.46 2.49
CA THR A 88 19.13 -10.09 1.15
C THR A 88 20.15 -10.25 0.03
N LYS A 89 21.44 -10.53 0.32
CA LYS A 89 22.51 -10.63 -0.68
C LYS A 89 22.29 -11.64 -1.80
N LEU A 90 21.38 -12.59 -1.62
CA LEU A 90 20.99 -13.57 -2.64
C LEU A 90 19.71 -13.18 -3.41
N ALA A 91 19.12 -12.03 -3.12
CA ALA A 91 18.01 -11.51 -3.89
C ALA A 91 18.48 -11.04 -5.28
N ALA A 92 17.63 -11.15 -6.27
CA ALA A 92 17.91 -10.61 -7.61
C ALA A 92 18.08 -9.08 -7.60
N LYS A 93 17.36 -8.37 -6.73
CA LYS A 93 17.38 -6.92 -6.55
C LYS A 93 17.32 -6.59 -5.07
N PRO A 94 18.44 -6.65 -4.32
CA PRO A 94 18.45 -6.33 -2.90
C PRO A 94 18.35 -4.81 -2.66
N GLN A 95 17.57 -4.41 -1.67
CA GLN A 95 17.44 -3.03 -1.22
C GLN A 95 17.51 -2.96 0.31
N VAL A 96 17.91 -1.82 0.84
CA VAL A 96 17.88 -1.53 2.27
C VAL A 96 17.05 -0.29 2.55
N HIS A 97 16.26 -0.34 3.62
CA HIS A 97 15.49 0.78 4.14
C HIS A 97 16.04 1.18 5.50
N VAL A 98 16.74 2.32 5.54
CA VAL A 98 17.35 2.87 6.76
C VAL A 98 16.48 3.98 7.31
N PHE A 99 16.24 4.02 8.62
CA PHE A 99 15.42 5.05 9.23
C PHE A 99 15.96 5.55 10.58
N ILE A 100 15.63 6.78 10.89
CA ILE A 100 15.79 7.41 12.19
C ILE A 100 14.68 8.44 12.39
N ALA A 101 14.17 8.60 13.62
CA ALA A 101 13.15 9.60 13.90
C ALA A 101 13.72 11.02 13.91
N THR A 102 12.90 11.99 13.47
CA THR A 102 13.34 13.38 13.28
C THR A 102 12.45 14.43 13.93
N SER A 103 11.23 14.05 14.34
CA SER A 103 10.32 15.01 14.99
C SER A 103 10.80 15.42 16.38
N PRO A 104 10.53 16.65 16.86
CA PRO A 104 10.96 17.14 18.16
C PRO A 104 10.57 16.21 19.32
N ILE A 105 9.35 15.66 19.29
CA ILE A 105 8.87 14.75 20.31
C ILE A 105 9.68 13.44 20.38
N HIS A 106 10.12 12.93 19.22
CA HIS A 106 10.94 11.72 19.16
C HIS A 106 12.40 12.01 19.55
N LEU A 107 12.94 13.16 19.16
CA LEU A 107 14.29 13.57 19.57
C LEU A 107 14.40 13.66 21.09
N GLU A 108 13.41 14.31 21.73
CA GLU A 108 13.41 14.52 23.18
C GLU A 108 13.15 13.23 23.98
N HIS A 109 12.11 12.47 23.61
CA HIS A 109 11.61 11.39 24.48
C HIS A 109 12.11 10.00 24.07
N LYS A 110 12.31 9.74 22.74
CA LYS A 110 12.70 8.43 22.23
C LYS A 110 14.21 8.31 22.04
N LEU A 111 14.82 9.23 21.31
CA LEU A 111 16.23 9.14 20.92
C LEU A 111 17.16 9.81 21.95
N LYS A 112 16.73 10.89 22.57
CA LYS A 112 17.54 11.77 23.45
C LYS A 112 18.78 12.27 22.71
N MET A 113 18.59 12.74 21.47
CA MET A 113 19.63 13.21 20.57
C MET A 113 19.33 14.65 20.14
N SER A 114 20.40 15.42 19.89
CA SER A 114 20.28 16.71 19.21
C SER A 114 20.05 16.55 17.71
N GLN A 115 19.66 17.63 17.03
CA GLN A 115 19.52 17.63 15.57
C GLN A 115 20.87 17.31 14.89
N GLU A 116 21.98 17.86 15.38
CA GLU A 116 23.33 17.62 14.86
C GLU A 116 23.74 16.14 14.99
N GLU A 117 23.42 15.51 16.12
CA GLU A 117 23.68 14.08 16.34
C GLU A 117 22.86 13.20 15.39
N VAL A 118 21.60 13.58 15.10
CA VAL A 118 20.76 12.89 14.12
C VAL A 118 21.35 13.03 12.72
N LEU A 119 21.74 14.23 12.29
CA LEU A 119 22.38 14.43 10.97
C LEU A 119 23.69 13.64 10.84
N ALA A 120 24.52 13.62 11.89
CA ALA A 120 25.73 12.80 11.91
C ALA A 120 25.43 11.30 11.78
N SER A 121 24.40 10.83 12.48
CA SER A 121 23.93 9.43 12.40
C SER A 121 23.40 9.08 11.00
N ILE A 122 22.60 9.96 10.38
CA ILE A 122 22.12 9.78 9.00
C ILE A 122 23.30 9.61 8.06
N LYS A 123 24.23 10.56 8.08
CA LYS A 123 25.43 10.54 7.23
C LYS A 123 26.23 9.25 7.39
N GLU A 124 26.53 8.86 8.62
CA GLU A 124 27.31 7.66 8.91
C GLU A 124 26.64 6.39 8.38
N HIS A 125 25.36 6.19 8.71
CA HIS A 125 24.71 4.92 8.44
C HIS A 125 24.21 4.77 7.01
N VAL A 126 23.78 5.86 6.37
CA VAL A 126 23.43 5.84 4.94
C VAL A 126 24.70 5.62 4.08
N SER A 127 25.82 6.31 4.39
CA SER A 127 27.10 6.06 3.71
C SER A 127 27.60 4.63 3.94
N TYR A 128 27.37 4.06 5.11
CA TYR A 128 27.72 2.67 5.38
C TYR A 128 26.84 1.71 4.56
N ALA A 129 25.52 1.90 4.52
CA ALA A 129 24.61 1.10 3.72
C ALA A 129 24.95 1.15 2.22
N LYS A 130 25.35 2.32 1.72
CA LYS A 130 25.72 2.52 0.31
C LYS A 130 26.92 1.70 -0.14
N GLN A 131 27.77 1.21 0.77
CA GLN A 131 28.88 0.32 0.44
C GLN A 131 28.41 -1.06 -0.01
N PHE A 132 27.21 -1.49 0.36
CA PHE A 132 26.68 -2.83 0.12
C PHE A 132 25.50 -2.84 -0.84
N PHE A 133 24.77 -1.71 -0.95
CA PHE A 133 23.53 -1.62 -1.71
C PHE A 133 23.59 -0.55 -2.78
N GLU A 134 23.15 -0.91 -3.98
CA GLU A 134 22.95 0.07 -5.05
C GLU A 134 21.78 1.01 -4.73
N VAL A 135 20.69 0.44 -4.20
CA VAL A 135 19.48 1.17 -3.82
C VAL A 135 19.37 1.26 -2.30
N VAL A 136 19.52 2.46 -1.78
CA VAL A 136 19.37 2.80 -0.36
C VAL A 136 18.17 3.73 -0.20
N GLN A 137 17.16 3.27 0.53
CA GLN A 137 16.02 4.09 0.93
C GLN A 137 16.27 4.65 2.33
N PHE A 138 15.99 5.93 2.52
CA PHE A 138 16.05 6.58 3.81
C PHE A 138 14.69 7.15 4.20
N SER A 139 14.30 6.97 5.47
CA SER A 139 13.10 7.55 6.07
C SER A 139 13.43 8.39 7.31
N PRO A 140 13.12 9.69 7.32
CA PRO A 140 13.00 10.48 8.54
C PRO A 140 11.69 10.11 9.23
N GLU A 141 11.73 9.17 10.20
CA GLU A 141 10.52 8.72 10.90
C GLU A 141 9.80 9.91 11.55
N ASP A 142 8.47 9.95 11.41
CA ASP A 142 7.61 11.04 11.86
C ASP A 142 7.86 12.37 11.11
N ALA A 143 8.08 12.25 9.81
CA ALA A 143 8.42 13.37 8.93
C ALA A 143 7.35 14.48 8.92
N THR A 144 6.08 14.12 9.01
CA THR A 144 4.95 15.06 8.96
C THR A 144 4.87 15.96 10.20
N ARG A 145 5.50 15.57 11.33
CA ARG A 145 5.63 16.37 12.54
C ARG A 145 7.03 16.94 12.75
N THR A 146 7.91 16.77 11.76
CA THR A 146 9.25 17.34 11.73
C THR A 146 9.20 18.75 11.14
N GLU A 147 9.90 19.71 11.74
CA GLU A 147 10.01 21.07 11.21
C GLU A 147 10.64 21.05 9.81
N ILE A 148 10.02 21.75 8.86
CA ILE A 148 10.40 21.71 7.44
C ILE A 148 11.89 22.01 7.21
N PRO A 149 12.53 23.03 7.85
CA PRO A 149 13.96 23.27 7.66
C PRO A 149 14.81 22.05 8.05
N PHE A 150 14.54 21.46 9.22
CA PHE A 150 15.27 20.28 9.68
C PHE A 150 14.96 19.03 8.84
N LEU A 151 13.74 18.89 8.34
CA LEU A 151 13.40 17.81 7.40
C LEU A 151 14.21 17.92 6.10
N ILE A 152 14.37 19.12 5.57
CA ILE A 152 15.22 19.39 4.39
C ILE A 152 16.66 18.99 4.69
N ASP A 153 17.23 19.39 5.84
CA ASP A 153 18.60 19.06 6.24
C ASP A 153 18.79 17.54 6.36
N CYS A 154 17.83 16.82 6.96
CA CYS A 154 17.86 15.36 7.06
C CYS A 154 17.85 14.69 5.69
N VAL A 155 16.96 15.14 4.80
CA VAL A 155 16.81 14.60 3.45
C VAL A 155 18.07 14.87 2.62
N GLN A 156 18.57 16.11 2.62
CA GLN A 156 19.79 16.48 1.90
C GLN A 156 20.99 15.68 2.41
N THR A 157 21.14 15.55 3.73
CA THR A 157 22.22 14.75 4.35
C THR A 157 22.17 13.29 3.90
N ALA A 158 20.98 12.70 3.83
CA ALA A 158 20.81 11.33 3.37
C ALA A 158 21.17 11.16 1.88
N ILE A 159 20.77 12.11 1.04
CA ILE A 159 21.09 12.11 -0.40
C ILE A 159 22.60 12.25 -0.60
N ASP A 160 23.24 13.19 0.08
CA ASP A 160 24.70 13.40 0.01
C ASP A 160 25.48 12.18 0.52
N ALA A 161 24.88 11.40 1.44
CA ALA A 161 25.43 10.14 1.93
C ALA A 161 25.17 8.93 1.00
N GLY A 162 24.39 9.11 -0.08
CA GLY A 162 24.16 8.11 -1.12
C GLY A 162 22.78 7.45 -1.12
N ALA A 163 21.79 7.97 -0.38
CA ALA A 163 20.40 7.53 -0.52
C ALA A 163 19.89 7.87 -1.93
N THR A 164 19.20 6.92 -2.55
CA THR A 164 18.59 7.06 -3.88
C THR A 164 17.07 7.20 -3.79
N ILE A 165 16.51 6.84 -2.65
CA ILE A 165 15.08 6.91 -2.38
C ILE A 165 14.89 7.59 -1.04
N ILE A 166 14.02 8.59 -1.02
CA ILE A 166 13.64 9.33 0.18
C ILE A 166 12.16 9.08 0.44
N ASN A 167 11.87 8.36 1.51
CA ASN A 167 10.52 8.12 1.96
C ASN A 167 10.12 9.15 3.02
N ILE A 168 8.93 9.70 2.91
CA ILE A 168 8.38 10.69 3.83
C ILE A 168 7.20 10.05 4.58
N PRO A 169 7.42 9.50 5.80
CA PRO A 169 6.35 8.81 6.50
C PRO A 169 5.44 9.76 7.28
N ASP A 170 4.14 9.62 7.07
CA ASP A 170 3.09 10.10 7.96
C ASP A 170 2.84 9.03 9.04
N THR A 171 3.78 8.94 9.97
CA THR A 171 3.93 7.83 10.93
C THR A 171 2.73 7.66 11.85
N VAL A 172 2.01 8.74 12.16
CA VAL A 172 0.85 8.72 13.07
C VAL A 172 -0.47 9.06 12.37
N GLY A 173 -0.48 9.08 11.04
CA GLY A 173 -1.69 9.39 10.27
C GLY A 173 -2.26 10.77 10.58
N PHE A 174 -1.38 11.75 10.76
CA PHE A 174 -1.69 13.10 11.23
C PHE A 174 -2.05 14.07 10.11
N SER A 175 -1.43 13.91 8.93
CA SER A 175 -1.54 14.84 7.82
C SER A 175 -2.87 14.73 7.08
N TYR A 176 -3.23 15.82 6.39
CA TYR A 176 -4.31 15.84 5.41
C TYR A 176 -3.74 16.08 4.00
N PRO A 177 -4.49 15.76 2.91
CA PRO A 177 -3.91 15.65 1.57
C PRO A 177 -3.15 16.88 1.07
N THR A 178 -3.69 18.09 1.22
CA THR A 178 -3.03 19.31 0.73
C THR A 178 -1.77 19.67 1.51
N GLU A 179 -1.72 19.39 2.80
CA GLU A 179 -0.51 19.54 3.62
C GLU A 179 0.58 18.57 3.19
N TYR A 180 0.20 17.31 3.02
CA TYR A 180 1.15 16.26 2.64
C TYR A 180 1.70 16.48 1.22
N GLU A 181 0.86 16.87 0.26
CA GLU A 181 1.28 17.32 -1.07
C GLU A 181 2.29 18.47 -1.00
N GLN A 182 2.04 19.47 -0.13
CA GLN A 182 2.93 20.62 0.02
C GLN A 182 4.30 20.26 0.58
N ILE A 183 4.39 19.26 1.46
CA ILE A 183 5.67 18.73 1.95
C ILE A 183 6.51 18.23 0.77
N PHE A 184 5.93 17.38 -0.11
CA PHE A 184 6.63 16.87 -1.30
C PHE A 184 7.03 17.99 -2.25
N LYS A 185 6.15 18.95 -2.54
CA LYS A 185 6.46 20.10 -3.39
C LYS A 185 7.60 20.94 -2.83
N THR A 186 7.67 21.09 -1.50
CA THR A 186 8.73 21.83 -0.83
C THR A 186 10.05 21.08 -0.94
N LEU A 187 10.07 19.78 -0.64
CA LEU A 187 11.27 18.96 -0.72
C LEU A 187 11.81 18.89 -2.15
N THR A 188 10.96 18.62 -3.14
CA THR A 188 11.39 18.54 -4.55
C THR A 188 12.00 19.84 -5.08
N LYS A 189 11.63 21.01 -4.52
CA LYS A 189 12.20 22.31 -4.88
C LYS A 189 13.48 22.64 -4.12
N SER A 190 13.61 22.17 -2.89
CA SER A 190 14.72 22.55 -1.98
C SER A 190 15.91 21.62 -2.05
N ILE A 191 15.70 20.39 -2.50
CA ILE A 191 16.75 19.36 -2.56
C ILE A 191 17.57 19.50 -3.84
N HIS A 192 18.89 19.35 -3.70
CA HIS A 192 19.85 19.35 -4.79
C HIS A 192 20.50 17.97 -4.91
N SER A 193 20.49 17.39 -6.10
CA SER A 193 21.15 16.12 -6.38
C SER A 193 21.61 16.04 -7.82
N GLU A 194 22.82 15.51 -8.03
CA GLU A 194 23.34 15.17 -9.38
C GLU A 194 22.74 13.86 -9.90
N GLN A 195 22.22 13.02 -9.00
CA GLN A 195 21.59 11.73 -9.32
C GLN A 195 20.07 11.84 -9.22
N PRO A 196 19.32 11.07 -10.03
CA PRO A 196 17.88 10.99 -9.88
C PRO A 196 17.50 10.48 -8.48
N ILE A 197 16.61 11.19 -7.79
CA ILE A 197 16.07 10.80 -6.50
C ILE A 197 14.60 10.47 -6.65
N VAL A 198 14.19 9.32 -6.09
CA VAL A 198 12.79 8.92 -6.02
C VAL A 198 12.24 9.29 -4.65
N PHE A 199 11.20 10.14 -4.63
CA PHE A 199 10.43 10.37 -3.41
C PHE A 199 9.37 9.30 -3.24
N SER A 200 9.27 8.77 -2.03
CA SER A 200 8.31 7.74 -1.58
C SER A 200 7.37 8.30 -0.53
N ALA A 201 6.13 7.87 -0.53
CA ALA A 201 5.13 8.22 0.47
C ALA A 201 4.70 6.99 1.25
N HIS A 202 4.65 7.10 2.57
CA HIS A 202 4.17 6.08 3.50
C HIS A 202 3.17 6.71 4.47
N CYS A 203 1.92 6.25 4.46
CA CYS A 203 0.85 6.88 5.22
C CYS A 203 0.13 5.87 6.11
N HIS A 204 -0.01 6.22 7.41
CA HIS A 204 -0.92 5.54 8.32
C HIS A 204 -2.34 6.13 8.23
N ASP A 205 -3.34 5.34 8.67
CA ASP A 205 -4.75 5.60 8.40
C ASP A 205 -5.55 6.07 9.62
N ASP A 206 -4.88 6.66 10.60
CA ASP A 206 -5.49 7.05 11.89
C ASP A 206 -6.64 8.03 11.74
N LEU A 207 -6.61 8.89 10.73
CA LEU A 207 -7.70 9.80 10.35
C LEU A 207 -8.50 9.32 9.12
N GLY A 208 -8.25 8.11 8.61
CA GLY A 208 -8.93 7.59 7.41
C GLY A 208 -8.48 8.27 6.12
N MET A 209 -7.26 8.81 6.07
CA MET A 209 -6.76 9.61 4.94
C MET A 209 -5.55 8.99 4.23
N ALA A 210 -5.11 7.79 4.62
CA ALA A 210 -3.86 7.23 4.11
C ALA A 210 -3.83 7.10 2.59
N VAL A 211 -4.88 6.62 1.96
CA VAL A 211 -4.97 6.50 0.50
C VAL A 211 -4.99 7.88 -0.16
N SER A 212 -5.79 8.81 0.36
CA SER A 212 -5.88 10.18 -0.19
C SER A 212 -4.57 10.94 -0.05
N ASN A 213 -3.86 10.78 1.10
CA ASN A 213 -2.54 11.35 1.29
C ASN A 213 -1.52 10.76 0.31
N SER A 214 -1.54 9.44 0.09
CA SER A 214 -0.67 8.77 -0.88
C SER A 214 -0.88 9.30 -2.31
N LEU A 215 -2.13 9.52 -2.71
CA LEU A 215 -2.47 10.10 -4.01
C LEU A 215 -2.03 11.57 -4.10
N ALA A 216 -2.21 12.36 -3.04
CA ALA A 216 -1.73 13.74 -2.97
C ALA A 216 -0.20 13.84 -3.03
N ALA A 217 0.52 12.90 -2.42
CA ALA A 217 1.98 12.81 -2.54
C ALA A 217 2.45 12.64 -4.00
N ILE A 218 1.70 11.87 -4.81
CA ILE A 218 1.98 11.72 -6.25
C ILE A 218 1.87 13.06 -6.97
N GLU A 219 0.84 13.85 -6.67
CA GLU A 219 0.68 15.21 -7.19
C GLU A 219 1.79 16.14 -6.71
N GLY A 220 2.31 15.91 -5.50
CA GLY A 220 3.46 16.60 -4.92
C GLY A 220 4.82 16.20 -5.52
N GLY A 221 4.88 15.11 -6.31
CA GLY A 221 6.12 14.65 -6.97
C GLY A 221 6.61 13.27 -6.51
N ALA A 222 5.92 12.57 -5.62
CA ALA A 222 6.27 11.18 -5.27
C ALA A 222 6.15 10.25 -6.48
N ARG A 223 7.05 9.26 -6.54
CA ARG A 223 7.09 8.23 -7.59
C ARG A 223 7.21 6.82 -7.03
N ARG A 224 7.09 6.69 -5.71
CA ARG A 224 6.92 5.42 -4.99
C ARG A 224 5.82 5.60 -3.95
N ILE A 225 4.94 4.61 -3.80
CA ILE A 225 3.95 4.55 -2.73
C ILE A 225 4.19 3.28 -1.92
N GLU A 226 4.27 3.46 -0.61
CA GLU A 226 4.34 2.37 0.37
C GLU A 226 2.96 2.14 0.99
N GLY A 227 2.65 0.90 1.25
CA GLY A 227 1.42 0.53 1.89
C GLY A 227 1.31 -0.98 2.05
N THR A 228 0.12 -1.43 2.40
CA THR A 228 -0.15 -2.85 2.64
C THR A 228 -1.39 -3.29 1.89
N VAL A 229 -1.48 -4.57 1.61
CA VAL A 229 -2.72 -5.16 1.12
C VAL A 229 -3.78 -5.08 2.22
N ASN A 230 -4.98 -4.68 1.86
CA ASN A 230 -6.12 -4.44 2.75
C ASN A 230 -5.91 -3.31 3.78
N GLY A 231 -4.81 -2.58 3.71
CA GLY A 231 -4.49 -1.50 4.62
C GLY A 231 -4.15 -1.96 6.05
N ILE A 232 -3.72 -3.20 6.26
CA ILE A 232 -3.34 -3.70 7.59
C ILE A 232 -2.06 -3.01 8.11
N GLY A 233 -1.87 -2.93 9.43
CA GLY A 233 -0.70 -2.32 10.06
C GLY A 233 -0.96 -1.88 11.49
N GLU A 234 -0.01 -1.14 12.03
CA GLU A 234 -0.13 -0.54 13.37
C GLU A 234 -1.38 0.32 13.50
N ARG A 235 -2.05 0.29 14.65
CA ARG A 235 -3.25 1.07 15.02
C ARG A 235 -4.39 0.93 14.00
N ALA A 236 -4.63 1.97 13.16
CA ALA A 236 -5.65 1.96 12.11
C ALA A 236 -5.16 1.38 10.77
N GLY A 237 -3.87 1.07 10.66
CA GLY A 237 -3.26 0.48 9.48
C GLY A 237 -2.59 1.48 8.54
N ASN A 238 -2.33 1.05 7.33
CA ASN A 238 -1.62 1.75 6.27
C ASN A 238 -2.53 2.12 5.10
N ALA A 239 -1.99 2.84 4.14
CA ALA A 239 -2.63 2.98 2.83
C ALA A 239 -2.86 1.60 2.20
N ALA A 240 -4.10 1.34 1.78
CA ALA A 240 -4.47 0.12 1.08
C ALA A 240 -3.97 0.17 -0.37
N LEU A 241 -2.99 -0.67 -0.72
CA LEU A 241 -2.35 -0.63 -2.05
C LEU A 241 -3.30 -0.95 -3.19
N GLU A 242 -4.29 -1.80 -2.97
CA GLU A 242 -5.33 -2.08 -3.95
C GLU A 242 -6.16 -0.84 -4.29
N GLU A 243 -6.40 0.02 -3.31
CA GLU A 243 -7.15 1.26 -3.52
C GLU A 243 -6.31 2.30 -4.27
N VAL A 244 -5.03 2.44 -3.93
CA VAL A 244 -4.08 3.31 -4.65
C VAL A 244 -3.94 2.86 -6.11
N ALA A 245 -3.67 1.57 -6.35
CA ALA A 245 -3.46 1.03 -7.69
C ALA A 245 -4.69 1.21 -8.59
N LEU A 246 -5.90 0.93 -8.04
CA LEU A 246 -7.12 1.11 -8.82
C LEU A 246 -7.45 2.58 -9.05
N ALA A 247 -7.24 3.46 -8.07
CA ALA A 247 -7.45 4.91 -8.25
C ALA A 247 -6.60 5.45 -9.41
N LEU A 248 -5.33 5.05 -9.49
CA LEU A 248 -4.42 5.43 -10.58
C LEU A 248 -4.91 4.90 -11.93
N TYR A 249 -5.39 3.67 -11.99
CA TYR A 249 -5.91 3.07 -13.21
C TYR A 249 -7.20 3.75 -13.69
N VAL A 250 -8.17 3.94 -12.80
CA VAL A 250 -9.47 4.54 -13.14
C VAL A 250 -9.31 6.01 -13.51
N ARG A 251 -8.42 6.73 -12.81
CA ARG A 251 -8.18 8.16 -13.00
C ARG A 251 -6.86 8.44 -13.72
N ARG A 252 -6.47 7.53 -14.64
CA ARG A 252 -5.30 7.72 -15.51
C ARG A 252 -5.40 9.00 -16.36
N ASP A 253 -6.63 9.48 -16.63
CA ASP A 253 -6.90 10.76 -17.27
C ASP A 253 -6.34 11.94 -16.47
N HIS A 254 -6.33 11.84 -15.16
CA HIS A 254 -5.87 12.87 -14.23
C HIS A 254 -4.38 12.69 -13.87
N TYR A 255 -4.00 11.50 -13.42
CA TYR A 255 -2.63 11.27 -12.92
C TYR A 255 -1.59 11.12 -14.04
N GLY A 256 -1.95 10.56 -15.20
CA GLY A 256 -1.03 10.27 -16.28
C GLY A 256 0.11 9.31 -15.93
N ILE A 257 -0.07 8.53 -14.86
CA ILE A 257 0.93 7.62 -14.27
C ILE A 257 0.31 6.24 -14.12
N GLU A 258 1.09 5.21 -14.38
CA GLU A 258 0.67 3.81 -14.30
C GLU A 258 1.55 3.01 -13.34
N SER A 259 0.97 1.99 -12.68
CA SER A 259 1.69 0.99 -11.89
C SER A 259 1.77 -0.34 -12.65
N GLN A 260 2.66 -1.24 -12.22
CA GLN A 260 2.76 -2.59 -12.79
C GLN A 260 1.78 -3.59 -12.15
N ILE A 261 0.91 -3.14 -11.25
CA ILE A 261 -0.05 -3.99 -10.55
C ILE A 261 -0.99 -4.66 -11.55
N LYS A 262 -1.07 -5.98 -11.48
CA LYS A 262 -2.01 -6.81 -12.24
C LYS A 262 -3.34 -6.84 -11.50
N LEU A 263 -4.21 -5.93 -11.88
CA LEU A 263 -5.47 -5.69 -11.17
C LEU A 263 -6.35 -6.95 -11.04
N ASP A 264 -6.30 -7.86 -12.00
CA ASP A 264 -7.02 -9.13 -11.99
C ASP A 264 -6.56 -10.13 -10.90
N GLU A 265 -5.37 -9.94 -10.32
CA GLU A 265 -4.88 -10.69 -9.15
C GLU A 265 -5.27 -10.02 -7.81
N THR A 266 -5.90 -8.84 -7.82
CA THR A 266 -6.16 -8.03 -6.61
C THR A 266 -7.04 -8.77 -5.60
N LYS A 267 -8.19 -9.27 -6.01
CA LYS A 267 -9.12 -9.98 -5.09
C LYS A 267 -8.47 -11.20 -4.47
N LYS A 268 -7.74 -11.96 -5.25
CA LYS A 268 -7.03 -13.15 -4.78
C LYS A 268 -5.93 -12.79 -3.78
N THR A 269 -5.21 -11.70 -4.01
CA THR A 269 -4.17 -11.21 -3.10
C THR A 269 -4.79 -10.76 -1.78
N SER A 270 -5.86 -9.95 -1.84
CA SER A 270 -6.62 -9.53 -0.66
C SER A 270 -7.14 -10.70 0.16
N ASP A 271 -7.74 -11.72 -0.48
CA ASP A 271 -8.27 -12.90 0.20
C ASP A 271 -7.19 -13.74 0.86
N LEU A 272 -6.02 -13.86 0.23
CA LEU A 272 -4.89 -14.58 0.79
C LEU A 272 -4.40 -13.91 2.09
N ILE A 273 -4.19 -12.59 2.05
CA ILE A 273 -3.75 -11.81 3.22
C ILE A 273 -4.82 -11.85 4.32
N SER A 274 -6.10 -11.61 4.00
CA SER A 274 -7.21 -11.69 4.95
C SER A 274 -7.25 -13.03 5.68
N ARG A 275 -7.03 -14.12 4.94
CA ARG A 275 -7.01 -15.49 5.50
C ARG A 275 -5.86 -15.70 6.47
N TYR A 276 -4.63 -15.31 6.09
CA TYR A 276 -3.44 -15.53 6.91
C TYR A 276 -3.35 -14.55 8.08
N ALA A 277 -3.79 -13.32 7.90
CA ALA A 277 -3.89 -12.34 8.97
C ALA A 277 -4.99 -12.66 10.00
N GLY A 278 -5.96 -13.50 9.65
CA GLY A 278 -7.15 -13.73 10.48
C GLY A 278 -8.08 -12.52 10.57
N ILE A 279 -7.87 -11.51 9.72
CA ILE A 279 -8.66 -10.27 9.69
C ILE A 279 -9.61 -10.33 8.50
N ARG A 280 -10.91 -10.30 8.78
CA ARG A 280 -11.93 -10.28 7.71
C ARG A 280 -11.99 -8.91 7.07
N VAL A 281 -11.93 -8.88 5.75
CA VAL A 281 -12.21 -7.66 4.98
C VAL A 281 -13.65 -7.22 5.23
N PRO A 282 -13.90 -5.98 5.63
CA PRO A 282 -15.26 -5.46 5.79
C PRO A 282 -16.06 -5.60 4.48
N ARG A 283 -17.33 -5.95 4.58
CA ARG A 283 -18.16 -6.17 3.38
C ARG A 283 -18.24 -4.94 2.47
N ASN A 284 -18.18 -3.75 3.03
CA ASN A 284 -18.22 -2.47 2.35
C ASN A 284 -16.83 -1.90 2.01
N LYS A 285 -15.75 -2.65 2.22
CA LYS A 285 -14.40 -2.22 1.82
C LYS A 285 -14.38 -1.93 0.33
N ALA A 286 -13.79 -0.82 -0.06
CA ALA A 286 -13.63 -0.49 -1.47
C ALA A 286 -12.93 -1.63 -2.22
N ILE A 287 -13.32 -1.88 -3.45
CA ILE A 287 -12.70 -2.80 -4.42
C ILE A 287 -12.83 -4.28 -4.04
N VAL A 288 -12.37 -4.67 -2.85
CA VAL A 288 -12.20 -6.08 -2.44
C VAL A 288 -13.29 -6.57 -1.49
N GLY A 289 -14.11 -5.67 -0.94
CA GLY A 289 -15.23 -6.02 -0.09
C GLY A 289 -16.34 -6.75 -0.86
N GLN A 290 -17.07 -7.60 -0.17
CA GLN A 290 -18.15 -8.40 -0.80
C GLN A 290 -19.22 -7.53 -1.47
N ASN A 291 -19.50 -6.35 -0.91
CA ASN A 291 -20.53 -5.44 -1.43
C ASN A 291 -20.01 -4.49 -2.53
N ALA A 292 -18.71 -4.50 -2.85
CA ALA A 292 -18.13 -3.57 -3.83
C ALA A 292 -18.79 -3.66 -5.22
N PHE A 293 -19.37 -4.82 -5.56
CA PHE A 293 -20.07 -5.09 -6.82
C PHE A 293 -21.50 -5.61 -6.57
N SER A 294 -22.16 -5.10 -5.51
CA SER A 294 -23.51 -5.53 -5.14
C SER A 294 -24.46 -4.33 -5.14
N HIS A 295 -25.60 -4.46 -5.81
CA HIS A 295 -26.62 -3.43 -5.87
C HIS A 295 -27.96 -4.00 -5.33
N GLU A 296 -28.52 -3.39 -4.27
CA GLU A 296 -29.80 -3.82 -3.68
C GLU A 296 -30.97 -2.89 -4.08
N SER A 297 -30.69 -1.59 -4.28
CA SER A 297 -31.72 -0.63 -4.70
C SER A 297 -32.26 -0.96 -6.09
N GLY A 298 -33.60 -1.07 -6.22
CA GLY A 298 -34.26 -1.39 -7.48
C GLY A 298 -33.91 -0.41 -8.63
N ILE A 299 -33.73 0.90 -8.32
CA ILE A 299 -33.33 1.91 -9.30
C ILE A 299 -31.91 1.63 -9.81
N HIS A 300 -30.98 1.29 -8.90
CA HIS A 300 -29.63 0.95 -9.27
C HIS A 300 -29.57 -0.35 -10.07
N GLN A 301 -30.29 -1.39 -9.62
CA GLN A 301 -30.36 -2.68 -10.33
C GLN A 301 -30.87 -2.52 -11.76
N ASP A 302 -31.98 -1.77 -11.96
CA ASP A 302 -32.53 -1.51 -13.30
C ASP A 302 -31.55 -0.76 -14.20
N SER A 303 -30.84 0.21 -13.65
CA SER A 303 -29.84 0.98 -14.40
C SER A 303 -28.62 0.15 -14.78
N VAL A 304 -28.07 -0.63 -13.85
CA VAL A 304 -26.93 -1.52 -14.10
C VAL A 304 -27.25 -2.62 -15.13
N LEU A 305 -28.49 -3.15 -15.09
CA LEU A 305 -28.96 -4.11 -16.10
C LEU A 305 -29.05 -3.50 -17.50
N LYS A 306 -29.34 -2.21 -17.62
CA LYS A 306 -29.35 -1.49 -18.89
C LYS A 306 -27.97 -1.10 -19.36
N HIS A 307 -27.15 -0.54 -18.46
CA HIS A 307 -25.76 -0.16 -18.74
C HIS A 307 -24.95 -0.07 -17.44
N ARG A 308 -23.93 -0.91 -17.29
CA ARG A 308 -23.15 -1.04 -16.05
C ARG A 308 -22.52 0.26 -15.58
N GLU A 309 -21.94 1.04 -16.49
CA GLU A 309 -21.26 2.30 -16.18
C GLU A 309 -22.16 3.37 -15.54
N THR A 310 -23.48 3.15 -15.47
CA THR A 310 -24.38 4.06 -14.76
C THR A 310 -24.09 4.13 -13.26
N TYR A 311 -23.53 3.05 -12.66
CA TYR A 311 -23.19 2.96 -11.25
C TYR A 311 -21.89 2.20 -10.96
N GLU A 312 -21.15 1.74 -11.99
CA GLU A 312 -19.91 1.02 -11.84
C GLU A 312 -18.78 1.77 -12.58
N ILE A 313 -17.76 2.21 -11.84
CA ILE A 313 -16.53 2.84 -12.40
C ILE A 313 -15.48 1.81 -12.81
N MET A 314 -15.70 0.54 -12.49
CA MET A 314 -14.84 -0.61 -12.77
C MET A 314 -15.69 -1.86 -12.92
N THR A 315 -15.21 -2.83 -13.70
CA THR A 315 -15.86 -4.13 -13.80
C THR A 315 -15.37 -5.08 -12.71
N PRO A 316 -16.20 -6.05 -12.23
CA PRO A 316 -15.75 -7.07 -11.28
C PRO A 316 -14.52 -7.84 -11.80
N GLN A 317 -14.51 -8.20 -13.09
CA GLN A 317 -13.45 -8.96 -13.74
C GLN A 317 -12.10 -8.22 -13.70
N LEU A 318 -12.13 -6.89 -13.76
CA LEU A 318 -10.91 -6.06 -13.70
C LEU A 318 -10.09 -6.36 -12.43
N VAL A 319 -10.76 -6.65 -11.32
CA VAL A 319 -10.12 -6.89 -10.01
C VAL A 319 -10.13 -8.37 -9.59
N GLY A 320 -10.48 -9.27 -10.51
CA GLY A 320 -10.48 -10.71 -10.27
C GLY A 320 -11.72 -11.26 -9.59
N VAL A 321 -12.84 -10.50 -9.59
CA VAL A 321 -14.14 -10.95 -9.12
C VAL A 321 -14.95 -11.50 -10.31
N SER A 322 -15.57 -12.66 -10.17
CA SER A 322 -16.21 -13.36 -11.29
C SER A 322 -17.50 -12.70 -11.78
N THR A 323 -18.30 -12.15 -10.87
CA THR A 323 -19.64 -11.63 -11.19
C THR A 323 -20.07 -10.47 -10.29
N THR A 324 -20.96 -9.63 -10.80
CA THR A 324 -21.75 -8.68 -10.00
C THR A 324 -22.87 -9.42 -9.30
N GLU A 325 -23.07 -9.18 -8.01
CA GLU A 325 -24.18 -9.73 -7.26
C GLU A 325 -25.37 -8.75 -7.25
N LEU A 326 -26.55 -9.26 -7.58
CA LEU A 326 -27.81 -8.53 -7.47
C LEU A 326 -28.67 -9.23 -6.38
N PRO A 327 -28.37 -9.00 -5.10
CA PRO A 327 -29.12 -9.61 -4.02
C PRO A 327 -30.56 -9.12 -4.04
N LEU A 328 -31.50 -10.03 -3.83
CA LEU A 328 -32.90 -9.69 -3.63
C LEU A 328 -33.09 -9.22 -2.19
N GLY A 329 -33.62 -8.01 -2.04
CA GLY A 329 -33.93 -7.40 -0.75
C GLY A 329 -35.24 -6.65 -0.82
N LYS A 330 -35.61 -5.98 0.28
CA LYS A 330 -36.86 -5.21 0.42
C LYS A 330 -37.04 -4.11 -0.64
N LEU A 331 -35.96 -3.67 -1.27
CA LEU A 331 -35.95 -2.58 -2.24
C LEU A 331 -35.76 -3.06 -3.69
N SER A 332 -35.67 -4.39 -3.92
CA SER A 332 -35.49 -4.95 -5.25
C SER A 332 -36.76 -4.80 -6.08
N GLY A 333 -36.60 -4.37 -7.33
CA GLY A 333 -37.69 -4.23 -8.28
C GLY A 333 -38.02 -5.52 -9.04
N LYS A 334 -39.13 -5.54 -9.80
CA LYS A 334 -39.60 -6.67 -10.61
C LYS A 334 -38.53 -7.18 -11.58
N HIS A 335 -37.72 -6.31 -12.17
CA HIS A 335 -36.66 -6.68 -13.12
C HIS A 335 -35.56 -7.53 -12.48
N ALA A 336 -35.08 -7.15 -11.28
CA ALA A 336 -34.07 -7.93 -10.55
C ALA A 336 -34.61 -9.32 -10.14
N PHE A 337 -35.88 -9.39 -9.76
CA PHE A 337 -36.54 -10.66 -9.44
C PHE A 337 -36.64 -11.56 -10.67
N ALA A 338 -37.08 -11.03 -11.82
CA ALA A 338 -37.14 -11.76 -13.08
C ALA A 338 -35.77 -12.29 -13.52
N GLU A 339 -34.73 -11.48 -13.47
CA GLU A 339 -33.37 -11.90 -13.80
C GLU A 339 -32.83 -12.97 -12.86
N LYS A 340 -33.15 -12.89 -11.56
CA LYS A 340 -32.80 -13.95 -10.59
C LYS A 340 -33.46 -15.27 -10.92
N LEU A 341 -34.74 -15.24 -11.24
CA LEU A 341 -35.48 -16.44 -11.63
C LEU A 341 -34.92 -17.04 -12.92
N LYS A 342 -34.62 -16.21 -13.92
CA LYS A 342 -34.00 -16.64 -15.16
C LYS A 342 -32.62 -17.27 -14.92
N SER A 343 -31.80 -16.68 -14.01
CA SER A 343 -30.51 -17.25 -13.63
C SER A 343 -30.61 -18.60 -12.93
N LEU A 344 -31.76 -18.89 -12.31
CA LEU A 344 -32.11 -20.19 -11.69
C LEU A 344 -32.76 -21.17 -12.66
N GLY A 345 -32.91 -20.81 -13.96
CA GLY A 345 -33.49 -21.67 -14.98
C GLY A 345 -35.02 -21.60 -15.10
N TYR A 346 -35.66 -20.62 -14.46
CA TYR A 346 -37.09 -20.42 -14.57
C TYR A 346 -37.42 -19.39 -15.65
N ASP A 347 -38.15 -19.79 -16.66
CA ASP A 347 -38.71 -18.87 -17.66
C ASP A 347 -40.14 -18.48 -17.22
N ILE A 348 -40.28 -17.23 -16.73
CA ILE A 348 -41.54 -16.73 -16.18
C ILE A 348 -42.15 -15.71 -17.13
N SER A 349 -43.37 -15.99 -17.56
CA SER A 349 -44.15 -15.01 -18.32
C SER A 349 -44.42 -13.75 -17.51
N THR A 350 -44.51 -12.61 -18.18
CA THR A 350 -44.79 -11.29 -17.58
C THR A 350 -46.02 -11.29 -16.68
N CYS A 351 -47.02 -12.16 -16.99
CA CYS A 351 -48.27 -12.29 -16.25
C CYS A 351 -48.07 -12.88 -14.84
N LEU A 352 -47.19 -13.88 -14.70
CA LEU A 352 -46.89 -14.51 -13.39
C LEU A 352 -46.10 -13.55 -12.46
N LEU A 353 -45.30 -12.66 -13.03
CA LEU A 353 -44.60 -11.60 -12.27
C LEU A 353 -45.58 -10.57 -11.67
N TYR A 354 -46.73 -10.31 -12.29
CA TYR A 354 -47.74 -9.39 -11.77
C TYR A 354 -48.58 -9.99 -10.63
N THR A 355 -48.64 -11.29 -10.52
CA THR A 355 -49.39 -11.99 -9.47
C THR A 355 -48.56 -12.35 -8.25
N SER A 356 -47.25 -12.15 -8.28
CA SER A 356 -46.37 -12.33 -7.12
C SER A 356 -46.54 -11.18 -6.14
N PRO A 357 -46.83 -11.42 -4.84
CA PRO A 357 -46.88 -10.35 -3.85
C PRO A 357 -45.53 -9.61 -3.78
N SER A 358 -45.60 -8.31 -3.93
CA SER A 358 -44.42 -7.47 -3.76
C SER A 358 -44.12 -7.26 -2.28
N PRO A 359 -42.87 -7.23 -1.82
CA PRO A 359 -42.53 -6.85 -0.45
C PRO A 359 -42.98 -5.42 -0.09
N ARG A 360 -43.49 -4.67 -1.06
CA ARG A 360 -44.00 -3.28 -0.89
C ARG A 360 -45.51 -3.21 -0.84
N ASP A 361 -46.21 -4.31 -1.12
CA ASP A 361 -47.65 -4.47 -0.98
C ASP A 361 -47.95 -5.10 0.38
#